data_cc4b469c17c76284550b3f690ff05e8c
#
_entry.id   cc4b469c17c76284550b3f690ff05e8c
#
_cell.length_a   1.000
_cell.length_b   1.000
_cell.length_c   1.000
_cell.angle_alpha   90.00
_cell.angle_beta   90.00
_cell.angle_gamma   90.00
#
_symmetry.space_group_name_H-M   'P 1'
#
loop_
_entity.id
_entity.type
_entity.pdbx_description
1 polymer ?
#
loop_
_entity_poly.entity_id
_entity_poly.type
_entity_poly.pdbx_seq_one_letter_code
_entity_poly.pdbx_strand_id
1 'polypeptide(L)'
;MPHMDKWIELVKAKMSELKVTQEILAERIGMSQGGVGHWLNKRRQPRIQEMNRVLQALGMDYLEVAMVIREPQVSQDEEIPLAQKYNPYFRYPVSDWRETGEVRDGELLSYDASSAVSKPRFELSDYHAQGAAFWLVVVGDAMTAPTGVSIAADMLILVDPAIVPEPGKLVIAQWPGSAEAVFRKLIEEGGQRYLVPLNPTYPKALYTEECRIIGVVVQATAKF
;
A
#
# COMPACT_ATOMS: atom_id res chain seq x y z
N MET A 1 -20.74 -17.60 -7.15
CA MET A 1 -19.61 -16.67 -7.03
C MET A 1 -20.06 -15.45 -6.24
N PRO A 2 -19.69 -15.30 -4.98
CA PRO A 2 -20.29 -14.33 -4.04
C PRO A 2 -20.06 -12.85 -4.42
N HIS A 3 -19.02 -12.54 -5.19
CA HIS A 3 -18.69 -11.15 -5.55
C HIS A 3 -19.64 -10.54 -6.58
N MET A 4 -20.11 -11.35 -7.52
CA MET A 4 -21.04 -10.90 -8.56
C MET A 4 -22.42 -10.57 -7.97
N ASP A 5 -22.87 -11.36 -7.00
CA ASP A 5 -24.16 -11.16 -6.34
C ASP A 5 -24.18 -9.84 -5.57
N LYS A 6 -23.11 -9.56 -4.81
CA LYS A 6 -22.94 -8.30 -4.08
C LYS A 6 -22.90 -7.07 -5.01
N TRP A 7 -22.21 -7.18 -6.14
CA TRP A 7 -22.16 -6.09 -7.13
C TRP A 7 -23.55 -5.82 -7.72
N ILE A 8 -24.31 -6.89 -8.11
CA ILE A 8 -25.66 -6.74 -8.64
C ILE A 8 -26.61 -6.10 -7.63
N GLU A 9 -26.55 -6.52 -6.37
CA GLU A 9 -27.36 -5.95 -5.29
C GLU A 9 -27.03 -4.46 -5.11
N LEU A 10 -25.76 -4.11 -5.06
CA LEU A 10 -25.28 -2.73 -4.92
C LEU A 10 -25.76 -1.85 -6.08
N VAL A 11 -25.59 -2.31 -7.32
CA VAL A 11 -26.05 -1.58 -8.53
C VAL A 11 -27.56 -1.39 -8.51
N LYS A 12 -28.33 -2.42 -8.21
CA LYS A 12 -29.80 -2.35 -8.16
C LYS A 12 -30.27 -1.39 -7.05
N ALA A 13 -29.66 -1.44 -5.88
CA ALA A 13 -29.96 -0.53 -4.76
C ALA A 13 -29.71 0.93 -5.17
N LYS A 14 -28.55 1.20 -5.78
CA LYS A 14 -28.19 2.57 -6.20
C LYS A 14 -29.04 3.08 -7.37
N MET A 15 -29.40 2.22 -8.31
CA MET A 15 -30.35 2.56 -9.38
C MET A 15 -31.71 2.96 -8.83
N SER A 16 -32.20 2.24 -7.81
CA SER A 16 -33.46 2.54 -7.12
C SER A 16 -33.40 3.87 -6.38
N GLU A 17 -32.31 4.12 -5.64
CA GLU A 17 -32.07 5.39 -4.92
C GLU A 17 -32.07 6.59 -5.86
N LEU A 18 -31.35 6.47 -6.98
CA LEU A 18 -31.21 7.54 -7.97
C LEU A 18 -32.37 7.60 -8.99
N LYS A 19 -33.34 6.70 -8.90
CA LYS A 19 -34.44 6.54 -9.86
C LYS A 19 -33.97 6.37 -11.31
N VAL A 20 -32.82 5.70 -11.50
CA VAL A 20 -32.21 5.42 -12.81
C VAL A 20 -32.72 4.09 -13.34
N THR A 21 -33.29 4.08 -14.54
CA THR A 21 -33.72 2.86 -15.22
C THR A 21 -32.56 2.15 -15.91
N GLN A 22 -32.75 0.87 -16.31
CA GLN A 22 -31.71 0.15 -17.06
C GLN A 22 -31.41 0.80 -18.41
N GLU A 23 -32.38 1.47 -19.00
CA GLU A 23 -32.23 2.20 -20.25
C GLU A 23 -31.36 3.43 -20.08
N ILE A 24 -31.64 4.27 -19.07
CA ILE A 24 -30.82 5.44 -18.71
C ILE A 24 -29.39 5.02 -18.35
N LEU A 25 -29.24 3.92 -17.59
CA LEU A 25 -27.91 3.41 -17.24
C LEU A 25 -27.15 2.95 -18.49
N ALA A 26 -27.80 2.22 -19.38
CA ALA A 26 -27.20 1.74 -20.62
C ALA A 26 -26.73 2.90 -21.52
N GLU A 27 -27.53 3.95 -21.64
CA GLU A 27 -27.18 5.18 -22.37
C GLU A 27 -25.93 5.85 -21.76
N ARG A 28 -25.86 6.01 -20.42
CA ARG A 28 -24.72 6.61 -19.71
C ARG A 28 -23.41 5.87 -19.92
N ILE A 29 -23.46 4.54 -20.06
CA ILE A 29 -22.26 3.71 -20.25
C ILE A 29 -21.97 3.37 -21.71
N GLY A 30 -22.80 3.86 -22.65
CA GLY A 30 -22.63 3.64 -24.09
C GLY A 30 -22.91 2.18 -24.51
N MET A 31 -23.93 1.53 -23.90
CA MET A 31 -24.28 0.14 -24.16
C MET A 31 -25.77 -0.02 -24.48
N SER A 32 -26.17 -1.21 -24.96
CA SER A 32 -27.58 -1.53 -25.13
C SER A 32 -28.26 -1.90 -23.80
N GLN A 33 -29.52 -1.56 -23.62
CA GLN A 33 -30.33 -1.94 -22.45
C GLN A 33 -30.30 -3.45 -22.20
N GLY A 34 -30.33 -4.27 -23.25
CA GLY A 34 -30.25 -5.73 -23.17
C GLY A 34 -28.90 -6.20 -22.58
N GLY A 35 -27.79 -5.51 -22.89
CA GLY A 35 -26.48 -5.80 -22.34
C GLY A 35 -26.45 -5.61 -20.83
N VAL A 36 -26.95 -4.49 -20.34
CA VAL A 36 -27.07 -4.20 -18.90
C VAL A 36 -28.03 -5.20 -18.23
N GLY A 37 -29.16 -5.47 -18.86
CA GLY A 37 -30.13 -6.45 -18.37
C GLY A 37 -29.53 -7.86 -18.23
N HIS A 38 -28.67 -8.30 -19.14
CA HIS A 38 -28.00 -9.60 -19.06
C HIS A 38 -27.06 -9.68 -17.85
N TRP A 39 -26.37 -8.60 -17.50
CA TRP A 39 -25.52 -8.54 -16.31
C TRP A 39 -26.34 -8.58 -15.02
N LEU A 40 -27.36 -7.73 -14.91
CA LEU A 40 -28.21 -7.65 -13.71
C LEU A 40 -29.06 -8.90 -13.46
N ASN A 41 -29.33 -9.70 -14.51
CA ASN A 41 -30.04 -10.99 -14.43
C ASN A 41 -29.10 -12.21 -14.45
N LYS A 42 -27.80 -12.02 -14.24
CA LYS A 42 -26.77 -13.08 -14.16
C LYS A 42 -26.62 -13.94 -15.42
N ARG A 43 -27.12 -13.48 -16.56
CA ARG A 43 -27.04 -14.21 -17.85
C ARG A 43 -25.65 -14.07 -18.49
N ARG A 44 -24.94 -13.01 -18.18
CA ARG A 44 -23.57 -12.74 -18.64
C ARG A 44 -22.79 -12.05 -17.53
N GLN A 45 -21.50 -12.37 -17.39
CA GLN A 45 -20.62 -11.70 -16.44
C GLN A 45 -19.95 -10.50 -17.10
N PRO A 46 -20.05 -9.28 -16.54
CA PRO A 46 -19.28 -8.13 -16.97
C PRO A 46 -17.81 -8.28 -16.56
N ARG A 47 -16.94 -7.72 -17.36
CA ARG A 47 -15.53 -7.55 -16.96
C ARG A 47 -15.43 -6.48 -15.88
N ILE A 48 -14.34 -6.48 -15.12
CA ILE A 48 -14.12 -5.52 -14.04
C ILE A 48 -14.18 -4.06 -14.51
N GLN A 49 -13.69 -3.81 -15.73
CA GLN A 49 -13.75 -2.48 -16.35
C GLN A 49 -15.21 -2.05 -16.65
N GLU A 50 -16.06 -3.02 -17.04
CA GLU A 50 -17.49 -2.79 -17.29
C GLU A 50 -18.23 -2.57 -15.97
N MET A 51 -17.87 -3.32 -14.92
CA MET A 51 -18.40 -3.14 -13.56
C MET A 51 -18.08 -1.74 -13.03
N ASN A 52 -16.85 -1.30 -13.16
CA ASN A 52 -16.41 0.02 -12.71
C ASN A 52 -17.07 1.14 -13.52
N ARG A 53 -17.25 0.97 -14.83
CA ARG A 53 -18.00 1.93 -15.67
C ARG A 53 -19.43 2.11 -15.20
N VAL A 54 -20.11 1.02 -14.81
CA VAL A 54 -21.47 1.06 -14.24
C VAL A 54 -21.47 1.82 -12.91
N LEU A 55 -20.51 1.54 -12.01
CA LEU A 55 -20.43 2.21 -10.72
C LEU A 55 -20.19 3.71 -10.88
N GLN A 56 -19.27 4.10 -11.76
CA GLN A 56 -19.02 5.52 -12.08
C GLN A 56 -20.25 6.23 -12.62
N ALA A 57 -20.99 5.58 -13.54
CA ALA A 57 -22.22 6.14 -14.10
C ALA A 57 -23.33 6.36 -13.04
N LEU A 58 -23.23 5.67 -11.91
CA LEU A 58 -24.09 5.81 -10.74
C LEU A 58 -23.50 6.70 -9.63
N GLY A 59 -22.35 7.35 -9.88
CA GLY A 59 -21.66 8.22 -8.91
C GLY A 59 -21.05 7.47 -7.73
N MET A 60 -20.68 6.21 -7.93
CA MET A 60 -20.03 5.35 -6.94
C MET A 60 -18.53 5.21 -7.22
N ASP A 61 -17.77 4.93 -6.17
CA ASP A 61 -16.34 4.66 -6.27
C ASP A 61 -16.04 3.31 -6.97
N TYR A 62 -14.77 3.13 -7.37
CA TYR A 62 -14.32 1.92 -8.04
C TYR A 62 -14.40 0.69 -7.13
N LEU A 63 -14.66 -0.49 -7.73
CA LEU A 63 -14.30 -1.75 -7.10
C LEU A 63 -12.78 -1.89 -7.15
N GLU A 64 -12.14 -1.80 -6.02
CA GLU A 64 -10.77 -2.29 -5.86
C GLU A 64 -10.81 -3.81 -5.68
N VAL A 65 -10.12 -4.52 -6.57
CA VAL A 65 -9.95 -5.98 -6.41
C VAL A 65 -8.72 -6.19 -5.55
N ALA A 66 -8.91 -6.33 -4.25
CA ALA A 66 -7.91 -6.92 -3.39
C ALA A 66 -7.87 -8.44 -3.71
N MET A 67 -6.80 -8.88 -4.39
CA MET A 67 -6.55 -10.31 -4.57
C MET A 67 -6.01 -10.87 -3.26
N VAL A 68 -6.87 -11.52 -2.47
CA VAL A 68 -6.43 -12.32 -1.33
C VAL A 68 -5.95 -13.65 -1.90
N ILE A 69 -4.64 -13.82 -2.05
CA ILE A 69 -4.04 -15.11 -2.35
C ILE A 69 -4.10 -15.93 -1.05
N ARG A 70 -5.04 -16.86 -0.96
CA ARG A 70 -4.98 -17.92 0.03
C ARG A 70 -3.98 -18.94 -0.49
N GLU A 71 -2.95 -19.25 0.31
CA GLU A 71 -2.09 -20.40 0.01
C GLU A 71 -2.97 -21.64 -0.16
N PRO A 72 -2.86 -22.36 -1.29
CA PRO A 72 -3.57 -23.62 -1.45
C PRO A 72 -3.00 -24.59 -0.41
N GLN A 73 -3.88 -25.20 0.40
CA GLN A 73 -3.51 -26.39 1.14
C GLN A 73 -3.17 -27.45 0.10
N VAL A 74 -1.89 -27.77 0.00
CA VAL A 74 -1.36 -28.75 -0.95
C VAL A 74 -1.86 -30.13 -0.54
N SER A 75 -2.92 -30.60 -1.18
CA SER A 75 -3.18 -32.03 -1.34
C SER A 75 -2.28 -32.52 -2.46
N GLN A 76 -1.50 -33.56 -2.22
CA GLN A 76 -0.34 -34.00 -2.99
C GLN A 76 -0.61 -34.59 -4.39
N ASP A 77 -1.75 -34.40 -5.04
CA ASP A 77 -2.07 -35.11 -6.29
C ASP A 77 -2.83 -34.31 -7.37
N GLU A 78 -2.64 -32.99 -7.48
CA GLU A 78 -3.16 -32.27 -8.66
C GLU A 78 -2.07 -31.42 -9.33
N GLU A 79 -1.74 -31.77 -10.58
CA GLU A 79 -0.90 -30.95 -11.48
C GLU A 79 -1.57 -29.58 -11.69
N ILE A 80 -0.93 -28.53 -11.19
CA ILE A 80 -1.38 -27.14 -11.33
C ILE A 80 -1.12 -26.67 -12.77
N PRO A 81 -2.13 -26.22 -13.53
CA PRO A 81 -1.90 -25.66 -14.86
C PRO A 81 -1.04 -24.40 -14.79
N LEU A 82 0.08 -24.38 -15.51
CA LEU A 82 1.10 -23.34 -15.58
C LEU A 82 0.64 -21.97 -16.17
N ALA A 83 -0.64 -21.63 -16.17
CA ALA A 83 -1.19 -20.47 -16.88
C ALA A 83 -1.86 -19.40 -16.01
N GLN A 84 -1.71 -19.39 -14.70
CA GLN A 84 -2.05 -18.18 -13.93
C GLN A 84 -0.82 -17.27 -13.94
N LYS A 85 -0.89 -16.15 -14.66
CA LYS A 85 0.10 -15.07 -14.57
C LYS A 85 0.21 -14.62 -13.12
N TYR A 86 1.17 -15.19 -12.41
CA TYR A 86 1.54 -14.76 -11.07
C TYR A 86 2.05 -13.32 -11.18
N ASN A 87 1.37 -12.39 -10.52
CA ASN A 87 1.89 -11.04 -10.37
C ASN A 87 2.78 -11.02 -9.12
N PRO A 88 4.11 -11.01 -9.27
CA PRO A 88 5.02 -11.05 -8.13
C PRO A 88 5.10 -9.73 -7.37
N TYR A 89 4.33 -8.72 -7.77
CA TYR A 89 4.41 -7.38 -7.20
C TYR A 89 3.27 -7.10 -6.24
N PHE A 90 3.63 -6.52 -5.12
CA PHE A 90 2.74 -5.98 -4.10
C PHE A 90 2.68 -4.47 -4.23
N ARG A 91 1.60 -3.86 -3.76
CA ARG A 91 1.34 -2.43 -3.89
C ARG A 91 1.25 -1.81 -2.50
N TYR A 92 2.15 -0.88 -2.19
CA TYR A 92 2.19 -0.19 -0.91
C TYR A 92 1.97 1.32 -1.08
N PRO A 93 1.28 1.98 -0.13
CA PRO A 93 1.07 3.43 -0.17
C PRO A 93 2.38 4.18 0.02
N VAL A 94 2.46 5.37 -0.58
CA VAL A 94 3.53 6.33 -0.30
C VAL A 94 3.00 7.29 0.77
N SER A 95 3.61 7.23 1.96
CA SER A 95 3.25 8.05 3.12
C SER A 95 4.11 9.30 3.24
N ASP A 96 3.65 10.26 4.04
CA ASP A 96 4.42 11.44 4.44
C ASP A 96 5.20 11.18 5.74
N TRP A 97 6.33 11.88 5.93
CA TRP A 97 7.17 11.79 7.12
C TRP A 97 6.45 12.22 8.41
N ARG A 98 5.50 13.14 8.32
CA ARG A 98 4.69 13.62 9.45
C ARG A 98 3.67 12.57 9.86
N GLU A 99 2.95 12.01 8.89
CA GLU A 99 1.98 10.93 9.13
C GLU A 99 2.66 9.70 9.72
N THR A 100 3.89 9.40 9.27
CA THR A 100 4.69 8.28 9.78
C THR A 100 4.99 8.43 11.27
N GLY A 101 5.20 9.64 11.77
CA GLY A 101 5.41 9.92 13.20
C GLY A 101 4.17 9.68 14.07
N GLU A 102 2.97 9.73 13.50
CA GLU A 102 1.70 9.55 14.22
C GLU A 102 1.24 8.07 14.29
N VAL A 103 1.93 7.16 13.58
CA VAL A 103 1.61 5.72 13.61
C VAL A 103 1.76 5.17 15.02
N ARG A 104 0.66 4.76 15.67
CA ARG A 104 0.65 4.05 16.95
C ARG A 104 0.36 2.58 16.71
N ASP A 105 1.14 1.71 17.34
CA ASP A 105 0.91 0.26 17.46
C ASP A 105 0.78 -0.54 16.15
N GLY A 106 1.50 -0.14 15.08
CA GLY A 106 1.52 -0.91 13.83
C GLY A 106 0.28 -0.76 12.94
N GLU A 107 -0.70 0.01 13.36
CA GLU A 107 -1.78 0.47 12.50
C GLU A 107 -1.39 1.81 11.86
N LEU A 108 -1.21 1.82 10.54
CA LEU A 108 -1.37 3.05 9.78
C LEU A 108 -2.75 3.58 10.11
N LEU A 109 -2.82 4.79 10.70
CA LEU A 109 -4.10 5.47 10.89
C LEU A 109 -4.85 5.35 9.57
N SER A 110 -6.01 4.74 9.62
CA SER A 110 -6.89 4.54 8.49
C SER A 110 -6.91 5.83 7.68
N TYR A 111 -6.47 5.74 6.43
CA TYR A 111 -6.55 6.83 5.48
C TYR A 111 -7.95 7.43 5.56
N ASP A 112 -8.05 8.59 6.21
CA ASP A 112 -9.29 9.34 6.26
C ASP A 112 -9.49 9.99 4.88
N ALA A 113 -10.34 9.35 4.07
CA ALA A 113 -10.72 9.84 2.74
C ALA A 113 -11.34 11.23 2.76
N SER A 114 -11.53 11.83 3.94
CA SER A 114 -12.11 13.17 4.11
C SER A 114 -11.08 14.30 3.99
N SER A 115 -9.78 14.04 4.10
CA SER A 115 -8.73 15.03 3.83
C SER A 115 -8.40 15.09 2.33
N ALA A 116 -9.28 15.71 1.58
CA ALA A 116 -9.30 15.78 0.12
C ALA A 116 -8.23 16.72 -0.47
N VAL A 117 -6.94 16.42 -0.38
CA VAL A 117 -5.91 17.24 -1.04
C VAL A 117 -5.02 16.49 -2.04
N SER A 118 -4.85 15.16 -1.97
CA SER A 118 -4.20 14.43 -3.04
C SER A 118 -4.64 12.97 -3.12
N LYS A 119 -4.75 12.44 -4.36
CA LYS A 119 -5.00 11.01 -4.57
C LYS A 119 -3.86 10.20 -3.94
N PRO A 120 -4.16 9.11 -3.20
CA PRO A 120 -3.13 8.29 -2.58
C PRO A 120 -2.20 7.76 -3.69
N ARG A 121 -0.91 8.02 -3.52
CA ARG A 121 0.12 7.48 -4.40
C ARG A 121 0.51 6.11 -3.90
N PHE A 122 0.62 5.14 -4.81
CA PHE A 122 1.08 3.80 -4.50
C PHE A 122 2.25 3.43 -5.40
N GLU A 123 3.16 2.62 -4.86
CA GLU A 123 4.29 2.09 -5.61
C GLU A 123 4.37 0.57 -5.46
N LEU A 124 4.92 -0.08 -6.47
CA LEU A 124 5.05 -1.53 -6.53
C LEU A 124 6.35 -2.00 -5.89
N SER A 125 6.33 -3.19 -5.30
CA SER A 125 7.49 -3.90 -4.78
C SER A 125 7.30 -5.39 -4.99
N ASP A 126 8.38 -6.12 -5.19
CA ASP A 126 8.46 -7.59 -5.15
C ASP A 126 8.59 -8.12 -3.71
N TYR A 127 8.77 -7.24 -2.73
CA TYR A 127 8.82 -7.60 -1.33
C TYR A 127 7.42 -7.88 -0.77
N HIS A 128 7.25 -9.03 -0.14
CA HIS A 128 6.04 -9.38 0.61
C HIS A 128 6.18 -8.94 2.07
N ALA A 129 5.48 -7.89 2.45
CA ALA A 129 5.55 -7.35 3.79
C ALA A 129 4.87 -8.26 4.82
N GLN A 130 5.40 -8.25 6.05
CA GLN A 130 4.84 -8.95 7.19
C GLN A 130 3.81 -8.09 7.94
N GLY A 131 3.84 -6.76 7.71
CA GLY A 131 2.92 -5.80 8.31
C GLY A 131 2.38 -4.80 7.31
N ALA A 132 1.82 -3.70 7.81
CA ALA A 132 1.32 -2.58 7.01
C ALA A 132 2.49 -1.75 6.47
N ALA A 133 3.21 -2.28 5.47
CA ALA A 133 4.35 -1.60 4.88
C ALA A 133 3.93 -0.39 4.06
N PHE A 134 4.82 0.59 4.00
CA PHE A 134 4.62 1.83 3.27
C PHE A 134 5.93 2.37 2.70
N TRP A 135 5.81 3.17 1.63
CA TRP A 135 6.92 3.87 1.04
C TRP A 135 7.10 5.26 1.64
N LEU A 136 8.34 5.70 1.78
CA LEU A 136 8.72 7.09 2.07
C LEU A 136 9.67 7.61 1.00
N VAL A 137 9.56 8.90 0.69
CA VAL A 137 10.55 9.61 -0.12
C VAL A 137 11.66 10.10 0.80
N VAL A 138 12.90 9.76 0.51
CA VAL A 138 14.06 10.18 1.33
C VAL A 138 14.24 11.68 1.22
N VAL A 139 14.38 12.35 2.37
CA VAL A 139 14.61 13.79 2.47
C VAL A 139 16.01 14.05 3.04
N GLY A 140 16.73 14.96 2.39
CA GLY A 140 18.09 15.32 2.78
C GLY A 140 19.14 14.25 2.44
N ASP A 141 20.37 14.48 2.89
CA ASP A 141 21.54 13.70 2.52
C ASP A 141 22.16 12.90 3.68
N ALA A 142 21.48 12.83 4.83
CA ALA A 142 21.98 12.12 6.01
C ALA A 142 22.27 10.63 5.77
N MET A 143 21.66 10.04 4.75
CA MET A 143 21.86 8.63 4.36
C MET A 143 22.65 8.48 3.06
N THR A 144 23.27 9.56 2.59
CA THR A 144 24.19 9.56 1.43
C THR A 144 25.61 9.29 1.89
N ALA A 145 26.08 8.07 1.68
CA ALA A 145 27.42 7.67 2.07
C ALA A 145 28.47 7.94 0.96
N PRO A 146 29.70 8.28 1.30
CA PRO A 146 30.78 8.41 0.32
C PRO A 146 31.26 7.07 -0.24
N THR A 147 31.01 5.97 0.48
CA THR A 147 31.39 4.60 0.08
C THR A 147 30.36 3.58 0.61
N GLY A 148 30.22 2.46 -0.09
CA GLY A 148 29.31 1.37 0.31
C GLY A 148 27.85 1.67 0.00
N VAL A 149 26.95 1.24 0.89
CA VAL A 149 25.51 1.48 0.74
C VAL A 149 25.24 2.97 0.94
N SER A 150 24.63 3.57 -0.07
CA SER A 150 24.29 5.00 -0.07
C SER A 150 22.86 5.18 -0.54
N ILE A 151 22.06 5.96 0.19
CA ILE A 151 20.67 6.25 -0.14
C ILE A 151 20.53 7.76 -0.24
N ALA A 152 20.36 8.23 -1.46
CA ALA A 152 20.28 9.66 -1.77
C ALA A 152 18.87 10.23 -1.50
N ALA A 153 18.79 11.54 -1.43
CA ALA A 153 17.51 12.24 -1.46
C ALA A 153 16.68 11.84 -2.70
N ASP A 154 15.38 11.94 -2.58
CA ASP A 154 14.37 11.60 -3.62
C ASP A 154 14.27 10.10 -3.97
N MET A 155 15.10 9.24 -3.41
CA MET A 155 14.89 7.80 -3.47
C MET A 155 13.65 7.40 -2.65
N LEU A 156 12.99 6.32 -3.09
CA LEU A 156 11.91 5.69 -2.34
C LEU A 156 12.48 4.58 -1.45
N ILE A 157 12.06 4.52 -0.20
CA ILE A 157 12.38 3.45 0.74
C ILE A 157 11.11 2.77 1.20
N LEU A 158 11.08 1.43 1.18
CA LEU A 158 9.98 0.63 1.69
C LEU A 158 10.25 0.26 3.15
N VAL A 159 9.30 0.60 4.01
CA VAL A 159 9.37 0.39 5.46
C VAL A 159 8.37 -0.68 5.86
N ASP A 160 8.83 -1.71 6.56
CA ASP A 160 7.97 -2.75 7.15
C ASP A 160 7.98 -2.63 8.69
N PRO A 161 6.85 -2.23 9.30
CA PRO A 161 6.73 -2.09 10.75
C PRO A 161 6.74 -3.40 11.53
N ALA A 162 6.45 -4.54 10.88
CA ALA A 162 6.39 -5.84 11.55
C ALA A 162 7.76 -6.52 11.69
N ILE A 163 8.79 -6.00 11.02
CA ILE A 163 10.15 -6.53 11.13
C ILE A 163 10.78 -6.09 12.45
N VAL A 164 11.34 -7.04 13.20
CA VAL A 164 12.09 -6.74 14.42
C VAL A 164 13.36 -5.98 14.07
N PRO A 165 13.60 -4.79 14.67
CA PRO A 165 14.80 -4.00 14.42
C PRO A 165 16.01 -4.65 15.09
N GLU A 166 17.01 -5.01 14.29
CA GLU A 166 18.28 -5.59 14.74
C GLU A 166 19.46 -4.69 14.36
N PRO A 167 20.57 -4.74 15.12
CA PRO A 167 21.80 -4.04 14.74
C PRO A 167 22.24 -4.40 13.30
N GLY A 168 22.62 -3.39 12.54
CA GLY A 168 22.95 -3.50 11.12
C GLY A 168 21.83 -3.11 10.17
N LYS A 169 20.58 -3.11 10.62
CA LYS A 169 19.40 -2.73 9.82
C LYS A 169 19.26 -1.21 9.67
N LEU A 170 18.68 -0.81 8.55
CA LEU A 170 18.22 0.57 8.33
C LEU A 170 16.81 0.70 8.91
N VAL A 171 16.57 1.76 9.67
CA VAL A 171 15.34 1.94 10.45
C VAL A 171 14.79 3.35 10.32
N ILE A 172 13.49 3.46 10.46
CA ILE A 172 12.81 4.74 10.70
C ILE A 172 12.55 4.84 12.20
N ALA A 173 13.04 5.89 12.82
CA ALA A 173 12.98 6.10 14.27
C ALA A 173 12.44 7.49 14.60
N GLN A 174 11.83 7.63 15.77
CA GLN A 174 11.28 8.88 16.26
C GLN A 174 11.59 9.05 17.75
N TRP A 175 12.06 10.24 18.14
CA TRP A 175 12.23 10.62 19.53
C TRP A 175 10.95 11.18 20.13
N PRO A 176 10.71 11.00 21.43
CA PRO A 176 9.60 11.60 22.11
C PRO A 176 9.65 13.13 21.97
N GLY A 177 8.50 13.71 21.62
CA GLY A 177 8.37 15.15 21.40
C GLY A 177 8.90 15.67 20.05
N SER A 178 9.49 14.82 19.21
CA SER A 178 9.80 15.17 17.83
C SER A 178 8.57 14.95 16.95
N ALA A 179 8.19 15.96 16.16
CA ALA A 179 7.14 15.83 15.17
C ALA A 179 7.56 15.02 13.93
N GLU A 180 8.87 14.83 13.74
CA GLU A 180 9.41 14.17 12.56
C GLU A 180 10.18 12.92 12.93
N ALA A 181 9.97 11.86 12.17
CA ALA A 181 10.77 10.66 12.19
C ALA A 181 12.08 10.87 11.43
N VAL A 182 13.08 10.04 11.71
CA VAL A 182 14.39 10.09 11.07
C VAL A 182 14.76 8.75 10.46
N PHE A 183 15.53 8.78 9.39
CA PHE A 183 16.07 7.61 8.73
C PHE A 183 17.52 7.40 9.15
N ARG A 184 17.84 6.24 9.76
CA ARG A 184 19.17 5.92 10.31
C ARG A 184 19.48 4.43 10.17
N LYS A 185 20.75 4.08 10.41
CA LYS A 185 21.21 2.71 10.62
C LYS A 185 21.28 2.42 12.11
N LEU A 186 20.65 1.35 12.57
CA LEU A 186 20.80 0.86 13.93
C LEU A 186 22.11 0.08 14.02
N ILE A 187 22.98 0.43 14.97
CA ILE A 187 24.21 -0.31 15.26
C ILE A 187 24.28 -0.62 16.75
N GLU A 188 25.12 -1.59 17.11
CA GLU A 188 25.50 -1.88 18.49
C GLU A 188 27.01 -1.80 18.64
N GLU A 189 27.48 -1.03 19.58
CA GLU A 189 28.88 -0.82 19.86
C GLU A 189 29.09 -0.68 21.37
N GLY A 190 29.96 -1.50 21.93
CA GLY A 190 30.26 -1.47 23.40
C GLY A 190 29.05 -1.79 24.28
N GLY A 191 28.10 -2.62 23.79
CA GLY A 191 26.87 -2.96 24.52
C GLY A 191 25.81 -1.85 24.50
N GLN A 192 26.03 -0.80 23.75
CA GLN A 192 25.05 0.27 23.54
C GLN A 192 24.60 0.32 22.09
N ARG A 193 23.33 0.70 21.88
CA ARG A 193 22.77 0.86 20.56
C ARG A 193 22.77 2.32 20.13
N TYR A 194 23.06 2.54 18.86
CA TYR A 194 23.12 3.88 18.26
C TYR A 194 22.34 3.93 16.96
N LEU A 195 21.78 5.09 16.69
CA LEU A 195 21.19 5.47 15.42
C LEU A 195 22.21 6.32 14.66
N VAL A 196 22.76 5.74 13.57
CA VAL A 196 23.90 6.33 12.85
C VAL A 196 23.45 6.72 11.43
N PRO A 197 23.73 7.95 11.00
CA PRO A 197 23.59 8.31 9.59
C PRO A 197 24.65 7.57 8.75
N LEU A 198 24.38 7.37 7.47
CA LEU A 198 25.39 6.85 6.53
C LEU A 198 26.36 7.96 6.07
N ASN A 199 25.91 9.20 6.12
CA ASN A 199 26.75 10.38 5.88
C ASN A 199 27.55 10.72 7.16
N PRO A 200 28.90 10.61 7.14
CA PRO A 200 29.73 10.81 8.33
C PRO A 200 29.75 12.27 8.82
N THR A 201 29.23 13.23 8.07
CA THR A 201 29.13 14.62 8.48
C THR A 201 28.04 14.87 9.51
N TYR A 202 27.11 13.94 9.66
CA TYR A 202 26.02 14.00 10.63
C TYR A 202 26.38 13.24 11.92
N PRO A 203 25.95 13.72 13.09
CA PRO A 203 26.25 13.05 14.35
C PRO A 203 25.46 11.75 14.51
N LYS A 204 26.09 10.76 15.16
CA LYS A 204 25.37 9.59 15.69
C LYS A 204 24.61 9.96 16.95
N ALA A 205 23.48 9.31 17.19
CA ALA A 205 22.67 9.49 18.38
C ALA A 205 22.55 8.17 19.15
N LEU A 206 22.53 8.25 20.48
CA LEU A 206 22.25 7.09 21.33
C LEU A 206 20.81 6.66 21.14
N TYR A 207 20.60 5.36 20.93
CA TYR A 207 19.27 4.77 20.96
C TYR A 207 18.89 4.46 22.41
N THR A 208 17.86 5.13 22.90
CA THR A 208 17.32 4.93 24.26
C THR A 208 15.94 4.27 24.16
N GLU A 209 15.44 3.74 25.28
CA GLU A 209 14.10 3.15 25.35
C GLU A 209 12.97 4.13 25.01
N GLU A 210 13.23 5.43 25.17
CA GLU A 210 12.30 6.49 24.79
C GLU A 210 12.19 6.66 23.27
N CYS A 211 13.22 6.24 22.52
CA CYS A 211 13.22 6.34 21.07
C CYS A 211 12.42 5.17 20.47
N ARG A 212 11.40 5.48 19.71
CA ARG A 212 10.57 4.49 19.05
C ARG A 212 11.12 4.19 17.66
N ILE A 213 11.31 2.90 17.33
CA ILE A 213 11.49 2.47 15.94
C ILE A 213 10.12 2.19 15.33
N ILE A 214 9.81 2.87 14.23
CA ILE A 214 8.55 2.78 13.51
C ILE A 214 8.56 1.57 12.58
N GLY A 215 9.70 1.27 11.96
CA GLY A 215 9.85 0.10 11.10
C GLY A 215 11.26 -0.03 10.53
N VAL A 216 11.49 -1.16 9.88
CA VAL A 216 12.75 -1.50 9.22
C VAL A 216 12.64 -1.23 7.73
N VAL A 217 13.66 -0.59 7.16
CA VAL A 217 13.74 -0.37 5.71
C VAL A 217 14.21 -1.66 5.05
N VAL A 218 13.38 -2.20 4.16
CA VAL A 218 13.59 -3.49 3.49
C VAL A 218 13.99 -3.35 2.01
N GLN A 219 13.67 -2.21 1.41
CA GLN A 219 14.00 -1.93 0.01
C GLN A 219 14.25 -0.44 -0.19
N ALA A 220 15.13 -0.10 -1.11
CA ALA A 220 15.31 1.25 -1.62
C ALA A 220 15.35 1.24 -3.15
N THR A 221 14.73 2.23 -3.79
CA THR A 221 14.69 2.35 -5.25
C THR A 221 14.81 3.79 -5.69
N ALA A 222 15.51 4.02 -6.78
CA ALA A 222 15.59 5.30 -7.45
C ALA A 222 14.77 5.26 -8.74
N LYS A 223 14.10 6.37 -9.04
CA LYS A 223 13.43 6.59 -10.34
C LYS A 223 14.16 7.73 -11.05
N PHE A 224 14.49 7.52 -12.32
CA PHE A 224 15.18 8.47 -13.18
C PHE A 224 14.27 8.95 -14.29
#